data_6bfcc4578e45701ee072939036cf0d36
#
_entry.id   6bfcc4578e45701ee072939036cf0d36
#
_cell.length_a   1.000
_cell.length_b   1.000
_cell.length_c   1.000
_cell.angle_alpha   90.00
_cell.angle_beta   90.00
_cell.angle_gamma   90.00
#
_symmetry.space_group_name_H-M   'P 1'
#
loop_
_entity.id
_entity.type
_entity.pdbx_description
1 polymer ?
#
loop_
_entity_poly.entity_id
_entity_poly.type
_entity_poly.pdbx_seq_one_letter_code
_entity_poly.pdbx_strand_id
1 'polypeptide(L)'
;VPAAAIVGDADAVRRLLDLGLPVDALDRQGCSALLRAAGGGHRAVVDLLLARGADPQLPAHSGATPLSAAVSMRHGDIVDRLVAAGASLEQRLPGGLTVLMVACALGLTDLAARLLAAGADVHAQDAQGRMALHCAAMYGFTARERSRLVALFDTLLLAGVDADESAAGATPLLLLLGARAEPGTAADEDVLVAGLDLLLDHDAALDAQDPRGFGPLHLAALHGLLRVVQRLLRAGADPDLRDALNRTPREIAVMRGFVDIAAEFAPPAPGNGVSMARFLRER
;
A
#
# COMPACT_ATOMS: atom_id res chain seq x y z
N VAL A 1 5.12 -15.40 -32.05
CA VAL A 1 5.83 -15.78 -30.82
C VAL A 1 4.98 -15.45 -29.59
N PRO A 2 4.39 -14.24 -29.43
CA PRO A 2 3.58 -13.94 -28.25
C PRO A 2 2.39 -14.88 -28.02
N ALA A 3 1.68 -15.31 -29.06
CA ALA A 3 0.54 -16.22 -28.93
C ALA A 3 0.91 -17.59 -28.33
N ALA A 4 2.08 -18.15 -28.70
CA ALA A 4 2.58 -19.38 -28.10
C ALA A 4 3.08 -19.15 -26.65
N ALA A 5 3.61 -17.96 -26.37
CA ALA A 5 4.08 -17.59 -25.04
C ALA A 5 2.96 -17.43 -24.01
N ILE A 6 1.74 -17.01 -24.44
CA ILE A 6 0.57 -16.88 -23.55
C ILE A 6 0.16 -18.25 -22.98
N VAL A 7 0.25 -19.30 -23.77
CA VAL A 7 -0.17 -20.66 -23.37
C VAL A 7 0.98 -21.48 -22.78
N GLY A 8 2.18 -20.92 -22.74
CA GLY A 8 3.37 -21.59 -22.18
C GLY A 8 3.98 -22.67 -23.08
N ASP A 9 3.66 -22.69 -24.37
CA ASP A 9 4.19 -23.69 -25.30
C ASP A 9 5.64 -23.35 -25.72
N ALA A 10 6.58 -23.83 -24.92
CA ALA A 10 8.02 -23.59 -25.15
C ALA A 10 8.52 -24.19 -26.48
N ASP A 11 7.96 -25.31 -26.92
CA ASP A 11 8.36 -25.95 -28.17
C ASP A 11 7.85 -25.20 -29.39
N ALA A 12 6.62 -24.67 -29.32
CA ALA A 12 6.14 -23.78 -30.35
C ALA A 12 6.95 -22.47 -30.43
N VAL A 13 7.26 -21.86 -29.26
CA VAL A 13 8.13 -20.68 -29.19
C VAL A 13 9.49 -20.97 -29.81
N ARG A 14 10.14 -22.08 -29.45
CA ARG A 14 11.44 -22.47 -30.01
C ARG A 14 11.38 -22.58 -31.53
N ARG A 15 10.40 -23.33 -32.06
CA ARG A 15 10.24 -23.50 -33.51
C ARG A 15 10.03 -22.18 -34.24
N LEU A 16 9.22 -21.28 -33.66
CA LEU A 16 8.96 -19.97 -34.28
C LEU A 16 10.24 -19.13 -34.33
N LEU A 17 11.06 -19.14 -33.25
CA LEU A 17 12.35 -18.45 -33.22
C LEU A 17 13.36 -19.08 -34.19
N ASP A 18 13.41 -20.40 -34.30
CA ASP A 18 14.28 -21.11 -35.24
C ASP A 18 13.91 -20.86 -36.71
N LEU A 19 12.66 -20.53 -36.98
CA LEU A 19 12.18 -20.03 -38.29
C LEU A 19 12.51 -18.56 -38.55
N GLY A 20 13.23 -17.89 -37.62
CA GLY A 20 13.72 -16.52 -37.82
C GLY A 20 12.72 -15.43 -37.42
N LEU A 21 11.61 -15.75 -36.71
CA LEU A 21 10.71 -14.72 -36.20
C LEU A 21 11.44 -13.91 -35.13
N PRO A 22 11.28 -12.56 -35.11
CA PRO A 22 11.92 -11.72 -34.11
C PRO A 22 11.47 -12.10 -32.68
N VAL A 23 12.45 -12.21 -31.77
CA VAL A 23 12.19 -12.56 -30.37
C VAL A 23 11.32 -11.53 -29.66
N ASP A 24 11.54 -10.24 -29.98
CA ASP A 24 10.81 -9.09 -29.40
C ASP A 24 9.64 -8.62 -30.27
N ALA A 25 9.15 -9.49 -31.16
CA ALA A 25 7.92 -9.19 -31.92
C ALA A 25 6.76 -8.93 -30.98
N LEU A 26 6.02 -7.84 -31.25
CA LEU A 26 4.87 -7.44 -30.45
C LEU A 26 3.56 -8.02 -31.03
N ASP A 27 2.64 -8.33 -30.17
CA ASP A 27 1.26 -8.67 -30.56
C ASP A 27 0.41 -7.41 -30.83
N ARG A 28 -0.87 -7.60 -31.13
CA ARG A 28 -1.83 -6.49 -31.39
C ARG A 28 -2.01 -5.53 -30.21
N GLN A 29 -1.70 -5.96 -29.00
CA GLN A 29 -1.77 -5.16 -27.78
C GLN A 29 -0.41 -4.52 -27.43
N GLY A 30 0.59 -4.68 -28.30
CA GLY A 30 1.95 -4.20 -28.08
C GLY A 30 2.71 -4.98 -27.03
N CYS A 31 2.32 -6.21 -26.73
CA CYS A 31 3.00 -7.04 -25.74
C CYS A 31 4.01 -7.97 -26.42
N SER A 32 5.22 -8.05 -25.86
CA SER A 32 6.24 -9.02 -26.27
C SER A 32 5.90 -10.43 -25.77
N ALA A 33 6.56 -11.44 -26.37
CA ALA A 33 6.45 -12.81 -25.91
C ALA A 33 6.93 -12.95 -24.45
N LEU A 34 7.99 -12.25 -24.08
CA LEU A 34 8.55 -12.27 -22.73
C LEU A 34 7.56 -11.70 -21.70
N LEU A 35 6.88 -10.59 -22.00
CA LEU A 35 5.85 -10.03 -21.12
C LEU A 35 4.69 -11.01 -20.93
N ARG A 36 4.23 -11.66 -22.01
CA ARG A 36 3.15 -12.64 -21.97
C ARG A 36 3.52 -13.86 -21.13
N ALA A 37 4.73 -14.41 -21.34
CA ALA A 37 5.24 -15.53 -20.57
C ALA A 37 5.42 -15.19 -19.09
N ALA A 38 5.92 -13.99 -18.80
CA ALA A 38 6.14 -13.51 -17.44
C ALA A 38 4.83 -13.35 -16.67
N GLY A 39 3.81 -12.74 -17.29
CA GLY A 39 2.48 -12.60 -16.70
C GLY A 39 1.73 -13.94 -16.59
N GLY A 40 1.99 -14.89 -17.50
CA GLY A 40 1.39 -16.23 -17.49
C GLY A 40 2.06 -17.21 -16.54
N GLY A 41 3.19 -16.86 -15.91
CA GLY A 41 3.92 -17.77 -15.02
C GLY A 41 4.70 -18.88 -15.75
N HIS A 42 4.98 -18.70 -17.04
CA HIS A 42 5.58 -19.71 -17.90
C HIS A 42 7.11 -19.68 -17.86
N ARG A 43 7.71 -20.09 -16.76
CA ARG A 43 9.16 -20.01 -16.53
C ARG A 43 10.01 -20.59 -17.66
N ALA A 44 9.67 -21.77 -18.16
CA ALA A 44 10.43 -22.39 -19.26
C ALA A 44 10.46 -21.52 -20.53
N VAL A 45 9.37 -20.83 -20.83
CA VAL A 45 9.27 -19.90 -21.95
C VAL A 45 10.09 -18.64 -21.67
N VAL A 46 10.02 -18.10 -20.42
CA VAL A 46 10.84 -16.95 -19.98
C VAL A 46 12.34 -17.27 -20.16
N ASP A 47 12.80 -18.41 -19.66
CA ASP A 47 14.18 -18.84 -19.76
C ASP A 47 14.62 -18.99 -21.23
N LEU A 48 13.79 -19.59 -22.07
CA LEU A 48 14.03 -19.73 -23.50
C LEU A 48 14.16 -18.39 -24.20
N LEU A 49 13.22 -17.45 -23.94
CA LEU A 49 13.21 -16.13 -24.57
C LEU A 49 14.43 -15.30 -24.16
N LEU A 50 14.76 -15.28 -22.86
CA LEU A 50 15.97 -14.61 -22.37
C LEU A 50 17.25 -15.20 -22.96
N ALA A 51 17.35 -16.54 -23.08
CA ALA A 51 18.47 -17.20 -23.74
C ALA A 51 18.59 -16.87 -25.23
N ARG A 52 17.49 -16.44 -25.87
CA ARG A 52 17.46 -16.00 -27.27
C ARG A 52 17.62 -14.49 -27.43
N GLY A 53 17.94 -13.77 -26.34
CA GLY A 53 18.22 -12.34 -26.33
C GLY A 53 16.99 -11.45 -26.31
N ALA A 54 15.85 -11.93 -25.76
CA ALA A 54 14.69 -11.08 -25.52
C ALA A 54 15.04 -9.93 -24.57
N ASP A 55 14.56 -8.72 -24.88
CA ASP A 55 14.76 -7.54 -24.03
C ASP A 55 13.87 -7.62 -22.79
N PRO A 56 14.44 -7.76 -21.57
CA PRO A 56 13.66 -7.83 -20.33
C PRO A 56 13.00 -6.50 -19.93
N GLN A 57 13.36 -5.40 -20.61
CA GLN A 57 12.87 -4.06 -20.31
C GLN A 57 11.80 -3.56 -21.31
N LEU A 58 11.53 -4.32 -22.37
CA LEU A 58 10.63 -3.89 -23.45
C LEU A 58 9.19 -3.71 -22.93
N PRO A 59 8.64 -2.47 -22.86
CA PRO A 59 7.31 -2.23 -22.37
C PRO A 59 6.25 -2.53 -23.43
N ALA A 60 5.08 -2.91 -22.97
CA ALA A 60 3.88 -2.94 -23.81
C ALA A 60 3.38 -1.52 -24.12
N HIS A 61 2.43 -1.38 -25.05
CA HIS A 61 1.75 -0.09 -25.31
C HIS A 61 1.07 0.50 -24.06
N SER A 62 0.67 -0.33 -23.10
CA SER A 62 0.14 0.08 -21.80
C SER A 62 1.20 0.61 -20.82
N GLY A 63 2.48 0.50 -21.16
CA GLY A 63 3.59 0.79 -20.25
C GLY A 63 3.95 -0.37 -19.32
N ALA A 64 3.23 -1.49 -19.34
CA ALA A 64 3.58 -2.66 -18.53
C ALA A 64 4.88 -3.31 -19.05
N THR A 65 5.73 -3.75 -18.13
CA THR A 65 6.99 -4.45 -18.42
C THR A 65 6.89 -5.94 -18.07
N PRO A 66 7.77 -6.81 -18.59
CA PRO A 66 7.80 -8.20 -18.16
C PRO A 66 7.90 -8.35 -16.63
N LEU A 67 8.75 -7.51 -15.98
CA LEU A 67 8.92 -7.52 -14.53
C LEU A 67 7.63 -7.10 -13.79
N SER A 68 6.98 -6.03 -14.23
CA SER A 68 5.73 -5.58 -13.61
C SER A 68 4.59 -6.60 -13.78
N ALA A 69 4.54 -7.30 -14.90
CA ALA A 69 3.59 -8.38 -15.15
C ALA A 69 3.83 -9.56 -14.20
N ALA A 70 5.08 -10.00 -14.02
CA ALA A 70 5.44 -11.07 -13.09
C ALA A 70 5.11 -10.70 -11.63
N VAL A 71 5.39 -9.44 -11.22
CA VAL A 71 5.04 -8.94 -9.87
C VAL A 71 3.53 -8.94 -9.67
N SER A 72 2.77 -8.36 -10.59
CA SER A 72 1.31 -8.25 -10.47
C SER A 72 0.61 -9.62 -10.40
N MET A 73 1.18 -10.61 -11.09
CA MET A 73 0.66 -11.99 -11.13
C MET A 73 1.32 -12.91 -10.09
N ARG A 74 2.18 -12.37 -9.22
CA ARG A 74 2.80 -13.06 -8.08
C ARG A 74 3.76 -14.20 -8.46
N HIS A 75 4.43 -14.10 -9.60
CA HIS A 75 5.40 -15.09 -10.09
C HIS A 75 6.82 -14.77 -9.59
N GLY A 76 7.10 -15.02 -8.31
CA GLY A 76 8.36 -14.63 -7.65
C GLY A 76 9.61 -15.24 -8.27
N ASP A 77 9.55 -16.48 -8.74
CA ASP A 77 10.66 -17.15 -9.42
C ASP A 77 10.99 -16.50 -10.78
N ILE A 78 9.96 -15.98 -11.46
CA ILE A 78 10.13 -15.22 -12.70
C ILE A 78 10.66 -13.82 -12.42
N VAL A 79 10.21 -13.18 -11.31
CA VAL A 79 10.77 -11.90 -10.86
C VAL A 79 12.27 -12.04 -10.65
N ASP A 80 12.73 -13.03 -9.88
CA ASP A 80 14.16 -13.28 -9.64
C ASP A 80 14.90 -13.49 -10.95
N ARG A 81 14.31 -14.23 -11.88
CA ARG A 81 14.90 -14.54 -13.18
C ARG A 81 15.05 -13.32 -14.10
N LEU A 82 14.03 -12.44 -14.11
CA LEU A 82 14.06 -11.20 -14.89
C LEU A 82 15.06 -10.20 -14.31
N VAL A 83 15.12 -10.06 -12.98
CA VAL A 83 16.12 -9.23 -12.31
C VAL A 83 17.54 -9.72 -12.61
N ALA A 84 17.78 -11.03 -12.52
CA ALA A 84 19.07 -11.63 -12.90
C ALA A 84 19.42 -11.44 -14.38
N ALA A 85 18.43 -11.25 -15.25
CA ALA A 85 18.61 -10.93 -16.67
C ALA A 85 18.80 -9.43 -16.95
N GLY A 86 18.82 -8.58 -15.90
CA GLY A 86 19.04 -7.14 -16.03
C GLY A 86 17.77 -6.31 -16.21
N ALA A 87 16.60 -6.85 -15.86
CA ALA A 87 15.38 -6.03 -15.81
C ALA A 87 15.54 -4.90 -14.80
N SER A 88 15.24 -3.67 -15.20
CA SER A 88 15.36 -2.51 -14.33
C SER A 88 14.26 -2.50 -13.26
N LEU A 89 14.66 -2.37 -11.99
CA LEU A 89 13.76 -2.21 -10.85
C LEU A 89 13.12 -0.82 -10.83
N GLU A 90 13.78 0.18 -11.44
CA GLU A 90 13.38 1.58 -11.42
C GLU A 90 12.70 2.05 -12.71
N GLN A 91 12.42 1.12 -13.63
CA GLN A 91 11.67 1.46 -14.84
C GLN A 91 10.27 1.98 -14.44
N ARG A 92 9.95 3.20 -14.93
CA ARG A 92 8.71 3.86 -14.60
C ARG A 92 7.53 3.27 -15.36
N LEU A 93 6.55 2.81 -14.61
CA LEU A 93 5.25 2.35 -15.08
C LEU A 93 4.29 3.54 -15.21
N PRO A 94 3.09 3.37 -15.80
CA PRO A 94 2.06 4.41 -15.83
C PRO A 94 1.82 5.01 -14.43
N GLY A 95 1.74 6.34 -14.37
CA GLY A 95 1.64 7.07 -13.11
C GLY A 95 3.00 7.26 -12.38
N GLY A 96 4.11 6.85 -12.99
CA GLY A 96 5.44 6.98 -12.41
C GLY A 96 5.78 5.91 -11.37
N LEU A 97 4.96 4.87 -11.25
CA LEU A 97 5.14 3.79 -10.27
C LEU A 97 6.40 2.97 -10.58
N THR A 98 7.08 2.50 -9.53
CA THR A 98 8.08 1.42 -9.62
C THR A 98 7.44 0.06 -9.36
N VAL A 99 8.13 -1.03 -9.70
CA VAL A 99 7.64 -2.39 -9.39
C VAL A 99 7.54 -2.64 -7.90
N LEU A 100 8.37 -1.99 -7.06
CA LEU A 100 8.26 -2.05 -5.60
C LEU A 100 6.94 -1.42 -5.12
N MET A 101 6.57 -0.25 -5.65
CA MET A 101 5.30 0.39 -5.32
C MET A 101 4.11 -0.47 -5.72
N VAL A 102 4.17 -1.15 -6.87
CA VAL A 102 3.13 -2.11 -7.30
C VAL A 102 3.03 -3.27 -6.33
N ALA A 103 4.16 -3.87 -5.91
CA ALA A 103 4.17 -4.94 -4.92
C ALA A 103 3.53 -4.50 -3.60
N CYS A 104 3.85 -3.28 -3.12
CA CYS A 104 3.29 -2.70 -1.91
C CYS A 104 1.79 -2.42 -2.02
N ALA A 105 1.33 -1.85 -3.14
CA ALA A 105 -0.08 -1.56 -3.38
C ALA A 105 -0.95 -2.84 -3.46
N LEU A 106 -0.35 -3.97 -3.81
CA LEU A 106 -1.00 -5.28 -3.86
C LEU A 106 -0.79 -6.12 -2.59
N GLY A 107 -0.09 -5.60 -1.59
CA GLY A 107 0.23 -6.30 -0.35
C GLY A 107 1.12 -7.53 -0.53
N LEU A 108 2.03 -7.50 -1.51
CA LEU A 108 2.89 -8.63 -1.87
C LEU A 108 4.19 -8.59 -1.08
N THR A 109 4.13 -8.86 0.21
CA THR A 109 5.24 -8.72 1.17
C THR A 109 6.50 -9.45 0.74
N ASP A 110 6.38 -10.72 0.34
CA ASP A 110 7.53 -11.52 -0.09
C ASP A 110 8.21 -10.93 -1.34
N LEU A 111 7.41 -10.41 -2.28
CA LEU A 111 7.95 -9.78 -3.48
C LEU A 111 8.56 -8.42 -3.19
N ALA A 112 7.96 -7.62 -2.30
CA ALA A 112 8.54 -6.37 -1.85
C ALA A 112 9.91 -6.61 -1.19
N ALA A 113 10.02 -7.60 -0.29
CA ALA A 113 11.29 -7.97 0.32
C ALA A 113 12.34 -8.44 -0.71
N ARG A 114 11.95 -9.26 -1.70
CA ARG A 114 12.84 -9.69 -2.79
C ARG A 114 13.33 -8.51 -3.64
N LEU A 115 12.44 -7.59 -4.00
CA LEU A 115 12.78 -6.41 -4.79
C LEU A 115 13.75 -5.49 -4.03
N LEU A 116 13.53 -5.28 -2.72
CA LEU A 116 14.44 -4.52 -1.87
C LEU A 116 15.80 -5.20 -1.73
N ALA A 117 15.82 -6.53 -1.53
CA ALA A 117 17.06 -7.30 -1.50
C ALA A 117 17.83 -7.27 -2.83
N ALA A 118 17.12 -7.09 -3.95
CA ALA A 118 17.70 -6.90 -5.28
C ALA A 118 18.18 -5.46 -5.54
N GLY A 119 17.97 -4.53 -4.59
CA GLY A 119 18.41 -3.15 -4.67
C GLY A 119 17.39 -2.16 -5.21
N ALA A 120 16.09 -2.46 -5.12
CA ALA A 120 15.04 -1.49 -5.46
C ALA A 120 15.12 -0.27 -4.54
N ASP A 121 14.98 0.92 -5.11
CA ASP A 121 15.01 2.18 -4.37
C ASP A 121 13.69 2.38 -3.60
N VAL A 122 13.78 2.29 -2.29
CA VAL A 122 12.64 2.46 -1.38
C VAL A 122 12.15 3.91 -1.32
N HIS A 123 13.02 4.88 -1.66
CA HIS A 123 12.72 6.31 -1.68
C HIS A 123 12.25 6.82 -3.05
N ALA A 124 12.17 5.93 -4.05
CA ALA A 124 11.63 6.30 -5.34
C ALA A 124 10.21 6.86 -5.19
N GLN A 125 9.90 7.94 -5.92
CA GLN A 125 8.59 8.62 -5.87
C GLN A 125 7.85 8.45 -7.19
N ASP A 126 6.53 8.28 -7.14
CA ASP A 126 5.66 8.29 -8.31
C ASP A 126 5.33 9.74 -8.78
N ALA A 127 4.45 9.88 -9.76
CA ALA A 127 4.05 11.18 -10.30
C ALA A 127 3.33 12.10 -9.28
N GLN A 128 2.89 11.57 -8.14
CA GLN A 128 2.30 12.31 -7.03
C GLN A 128 3.23 12.46 -5.82
N GLY A 129 4.51 12.08 -5.95
CA GLY A 129 5.47 12.08 -4.86
C GLY A 129 5.30 10.93 -3.87
N ARG A 130 4.44 9.94 -4.14
CA ARG A 130 4.22 8.82 -3.23
C ARG A 130 5.34 7.79 -3.36
N MET A 131 5.79 7.26 -2.24
CA MET A 131 6.76 6.18 -2.12
C MET A 131 6.08 4.84 -1.83
N ALA A 132 6.87 3.78 -1.73
CA ALA A 132 6.41 2.43 -1.44
C ALA A 132 5.55 2.35 -0.16
N LEU A 133 5.92 3.06 0.92
CA LEU A 133 5.17 3.08 2.18
C LEU A 133 3.77 3.69 2.03
N HIS A 134 3.62 4.74 1.21
CA HIS A 134 2.30 5.31 0.89
C HIS A 134 1.40 4.28 0.18
N CYS A 135 1.97 3.53 -0.77
CA CYS A 135 1.25 2.48 -1.47
C CYS A 135 0.84 1.34 -0.53
N ALA A 136 1.74 0.93 0.38
CA ALA A 136 1.46 -0.05 1.42
C ALA A 136 0.37 0.41 2.39
N ALA A 137 0.37 1.69 2.78
CA ALA A 137 -0.63 2.27 3.66
C ALA A 137 -2.03 2.30 3.02
N MET A 138 -2.11 2.66 1.73
CA MET A 138 -3.37 2.58 0.98
C MET A 138 -3.91 1.14 0.89
N TYR A 139 -3.03 0.15 0.68
CA TYR A 139 -3.41 -1.26 0.76
C TYR A 139 -3.90 -1.61 2.16
N GLY A 140 -3.23 -1.13 3.21
CA GLY A 140 -3.52 -1.40 4.62
C GLY A 140 -4.95 -1.10 5.01
N PHE A 141 -5.55 -0.03 4.48
CA PHE A 141 -6.94 0.34 4.77
C PHE A 141 -7.95 -0.76 4.37
N THR A 142 -7.68 -1.49 3.29
CA THR A 142 -8.56 -2.58 2.80
C THR A 142 -8.04 -3.97 3.14
N ALA A 143 -6.86 -4.08 3.76
CA ALA A 143 -6.25 -5.35 4.12
C ALA A 143 -7.10 -6.13 5.14
N ARG A 144 -7.06 -7.46 5.06
CA ARG A 144 -7.76 -8.38 5.98
C ARG A 144 -6.80 -9.28 6.75
N GLU A 145 -5.52 -9.26 6.39
CA GLU A 145 -4.49 -10.09 6.99
C GLU A 145 -3.50 -9.21 7.76
N ARG A 146 -3.65 -9.17 9.09
CA ARG A 146 -2.78 -8.38 9.98
C ARG A 146 -1.29 -8.70 9.78
N SER A 147 -0.94 -9.99 9.78
CA SER A 147 0.46 -10.42 9.66
C SER A 147 1.11 -9.93 8.36
N ARG A 148 0.35 -9.87 7.28
CA ARG A 148 0.83 -9.41 5.98
C ARG A 148 1.12 -7.91 5.99
N LEU A 149 0.22 -7.10 6.54
CA LEU A 149 0.43 -5.65 6.65
C LEU A 149 1.61 -5.33 7.55
N VAL A 150 1.67 -5.98 8.73
CA VAL A 150 2.77 -5.82 9.69
C VAL A 150 4.12 -6.13 9.02
N ALA A 151 4.25 -7.31 8.40
CA ALA A 151 5.48 -7.69 7.72
C ALA A 151 5.85 -6.75 6.55
N LEU A 152 4.86 -6.21 5.83
CA LEU A 152 5.11 -5.25 4.75
C LEU A 152 5.63 -3.92 5.30
N PHE A 153 5.01 -3.39 6.36
CA PHE A 153 5.44 -2.15 7.00
C PHE A 153 6.82 -2.31 7.63
N ASP A 154 7.05 -3.38 8.41
CA ASP A 154 8.37 -3.69 8.99
C ASP A 154 9.45 -3.71 7.90
N THR A 155 9.19 -4.38 6.77
CA THR A 155 10.15 -4.48 5.67
C THR A 155 10.51 -3.10 5.11
N LEU A 156 9.55 -2.19 4.96
CA LEU A 156 9.76 -0.85 4.41
C LEU A 156 10.40 0.09 5.43
N LEU A 157 9.93 0.08 6.68
CA LEU A 157 10.45 0.94 7.74
C LEU A 157 11.90 0.56 8.11
N LEU A 158 12.22 -0.74 8.14
CA LEU A 158 13.61 -1.21 8.32
C LEU A 158 14.52 -0.84 7.14
N ALA A 159 13.97 -0.61 5.95
CA ALA A 159 14.71 -0.09 4.80
C ALA A 159 14.98 1.42 4.89
N GLY A 160 14.54 2.10 5.96
CA GLY A 160 14.85 3.48 6.28
C GLY A 160 13.89 4.52 5.69
N VAL A 161 12.68 4.15 5.36
CA VAL A 161 11.64 5.11 4.92
C VAL A 161 11.16 5.93 6.13
N ASP A 162 10.99 7.23 5.92
CA ASP A 162 10.36 8.12 6.90
C ASP A 162 8.85 7.83 6.98
N ALA A 163 8.37 7.56 8.20
CA ALA A 163 6.96 7.29 8.47
C ALA A 163 6.06 8.53 8.29
N ASP A 164 6.66 9.73 8.32
CA ASP A 164 5.95 11.02 8.22
C ASP A 164 6.09 11.70 6.87
N GLU A 165 6.81 11.11 5.93
CA GLU A 165 6.93 11.69 4.59
C GLU A 165 5.54 11.96 4.00
N SER A 166 5.30 13.20 3.57
CA SER A 166 4.00 13.60 3.01
C SER A 166 4.02 13.57 1.49
N ALA A 167 3.06 12.91 0.89
CA ALA A 167 2.89 12.86 -0.55
C ALA A 167 1.46 13.18 -0.97
N ALA A 168 1.30 14.07 -1.94
CA ALA A 168 -0.01 14.54 -2.41
C ALA A 168 -0.94 15.00 -1.25
N GLY A 169 -0.34 15.58 -0.21
CA GLY A 169 -1.04 16.10 0.96
C GLY A 169 -1.50 15.04 1.97
N ALA A 170 -0.91 13.86 1.98
CA ALA A 170 -1.21 12.85 2.98
C ALA A 170 0.06 12.10 3.41
N THR A 171 0.17 11.81 4.70
CA THR A 171 1.19 10.93 5.26
C THR A 171 0.76 9.45 5.16
N PRO A 172 1.67 8.48 5.32
CA PRO A 172 1.31 7.07 5.39
C PRO A 172 0.22 6.79 6.43
N LEU A 173 0.27 7.44 7.61
CA LEU A 173 -0.75 7.29 8.64
C LEU A 173 -2.13 7.72 8.16
N LEU A 174 -2.25 8.89 7.52
CA LEU A 174 -3.53 9.36 6.97
C LEU A 174 -4.08 8.42 5.89
N LEU A 175 -3.20 7.88 5.04
CA LEU A 175 -3.58 6.92 4.01
C LEU A 175 -4.04 5.58 4.61
N LEU A 176 -3.36 5.09 5.64
CA LEU A 176 -3.75 3.89 6.39
C LEU A 176 -5.14 4.06 7.02
N LEU A 177 -5.49 5.28 7.45
CA LEU A 177 -6.80 5.60 8.05
C LEU A 177 -7.86 6.01 7.03
N GLY A 178 -7.60 5.83 5.74
CA GLY A 178 -8.60 6.00 4.69
C GLY A 178 -8.74 7.42 4.14
N ALA A 179 -7.69 8.26 4.17
CA ALA A 179 -7.73 9.61 3.61
C ALA A 179 -8.16 9.66 2.12
N ARG A 180 -7.95 8.56 1.39
CA ARG A 180 -8.33 8.39 -0.02
C ARG A 180 -9.49 7.41 -0.23
N ALA A 181 -10.06 6.87 0.85
CA ALA A 181 -11.16 5.91 0.77
C ALA A 181 -12.52 6.63 0.81
N GLU A 182 -13.52 6.01 0.21
CA GLU A 182 -14.90 6.47 0.29
C GLU A 182 -15.46 6.24 1.71
N PRO A 183 -16.19 7.21 2.30
CA PRO A 183 -16.83 7.02 3.59
C PRO A 183 -17.81 5.85 3.58
N GLY A 184 -17.63 4.89 4.48
CA GLY A 184 -18.42 3.65 4.54
C GLY A 184 -17.72 2.44 3.91
N THR A 185 -16.52 2.61 3.35
CA THR A 185 -15.66 1.48 2.97
C THR A 185 -15.32 0.68 4.23
N ALA A 186 -15.60 -0.63 4.19
CA ALA A 186 -15.33 -1.51 5.32
C ALA A 186 -13.81 -1.71 5.50
N ALA A 187 -13.33 -1.49 6.71
CA ALA A 187 -11.96 -1.73 7.12
C ALA A 187 -11.91 -2.73 8.28
N ASP A 188 -10.77 -3.37 8.47
CA ASP A 188 -10.52 -4.26 9.60
C ASP A 188 -9.72 -3.51 10.67
N GLU A 189 -10.37 -3.19 11.79
CA GLU A 189 -9.74 -2.38 12.83
C GLU A 189 -8.55 -3.08 13.50
N ASP A 190 -8.52 -4.42 13.56
CA ASP A 190 -7.35 -5.14 14.11
C ASP A 190 -6.13 -4.97 13.21
N VAL A 191 -6.34 -4.95 11.91
CA VAL A 191 -5.30 -4.69 10.91
C VAL A 191 -4.83 -3.24 10.99
N LEU A 192 -5.78 -2.29 11.06
CA LEU A 192 -5.47 -0.86 11.13
C LEU A 192 -4.72 -0.49 12.40
N VAL A 193 -5.14 -1.01 13.57
CA VAL A 193 -4.44 -0.77 14.85
C VAL A 193 -3.02 -1.30 14.79
N ALA A 194 -2.79 -2.48 14.22
CA ALA A 194 -1.44 -3.03 14.10
C ALA A 194 -0.53 -2.18 13.19
N GLY A 195 -1.07 -1.70 12.05
CA GLY A 195 -0.33 -0.78 11.18
C GLY A 195 -0.08 0.58 11.84
N LEU A 196 -1.07 1.09 12.59
CA LEU A 196 -0.94 2.32 13.38
C LEU A 196 0.16 2.18 14.44
N ASP A 197 0.18 1.07 15.20
CA ASP A 197 1.21 0.84 16.22
C ASP A 197 2.61 0.89 15.62
N LEU A 198 2.84 0.23 14.48
CA LEU A 198 4.13 0.26 13.79
C LEU A 198 4.53 1.67 13.33
N LEU A 199 3.60 2.44 12.76
CA LEU A 199 3.90 3.81 12.36
C LEU A 199 4.23 4.69 13.57
N LEU A 200 3.53 4.50 14.70
CA LEU A 200 3.81 5.22 15.95
C LEU A 200 5.16 4.82 16.57
N ASP A 201 5.57 3.55 16.47
CA ASP A 201 6.88 3.08 16.91
C ASP A 201 8.03 3.69 16.09
N HIS A 202 7.69 4.25 14.91
CA HIS A 202 8.59 5.02 14.02
C HIS A 202 8.25 6.51 13.99
N ASP A 203 7.74 7.05 15.10
CA ASP A 203 7.51 8.48 15.35
C ASP A 203 6.52 9.17 14.39
N ALA A 204 5.55 8.43 13.81
CA ALA A 204 4.54 9.02 12.94
C ALA A 204 3.72 10.10 13.65
N ALA A 205 3.60 11.28 13.05
CA ALA A 205 2.93 12.44 13.61
C ALA A 205 1.40 12.25 13.69
N LEU A 206 0.84 12.58 14.85
CA LEU A 206 -0.60 12.47 15.13
C LEU A 206 -1.39 13.74 14.77
N ASP A 207 -0.72 14.83 14.40
CA ASP A 207 -1.29 16.14 14.08
C ASP A 207 -1.24 16.48 12.58
N ALA A 208 -0.65 15.62 11.76
CA ALA A 208 -0.65 15.79 10.32
C ALA A 208 -2.08 15.86 9.78
N GLN A 209 -2.32 16.76 8.83
CA GLN A 209 -3.64 16.98 8.22
C GLN A 209 -3.58 16.86 6.71
N ASP A 210 -4.62 16.28 6.12
CA ASP A 210 -4.82 16.26 4.67
C ASP A 210 -5.30 17.63 4.14
N PRO A 211 -5.40 17.84 2.81
CA PRO A 211 -5.86 19.12 2.24
C PRO A 211 -7.27 19.57 2.67
N ARG A 212 -8.07 18.67 3.26
CA ARG A 212 -9.38 19.01 3.86
C ARG A 212 -9.26 19.41 5.33
N GLY A 213 -8.05 19.41 5.88
CA GLY A 213 -7.77 19.60 7.30
C GLY A 213 -8.06 18.37 8.17
N PHE A 214 -8.29 17.19 7.56
CA PHE A 214 -8.55 15.97 8.32
C PHE A 214 -7.26 15.38 8.86
N GLY A 215 -7.16 15.34 10.20
CA GLY A 215 -6.12 14.56 10.88
C GLY A 215 -6.57 13.11 11.15
N PRO A 216 -5.69 12.32 11.80
CA PRO A 216 -5.96 10.90 12.09
C PRO A 216 -7.29 10.64 12.80
N LEU A 217 -7.62 11.43 13.84
CA LEU A 217 -8.89 11.29 14.57
C LEU A 217 -10.12 11.65 13.71
N HIS A 218 -10.01 12.64 12.81
CA HIS A 218 -11.09 12.97 11.88
C HIS A 218 -11.40 11.81 10.95
N LEU A 219 -10.35 11.17 10.39
CA LEU A 219 -10.50 10.03 9.49
C LEU A 219 -11.06 8.81 10.22
N ALA A 220 -10.55 8.50 11.40
CA ALA A 220 -11.07 7.41 12.22
C ALA A 220 -12.57 7.63 12.58
N ALA A 221 -12.95 8.87 12.94
CA ALA A 221 -14.36 9.23 13.19
C ALA A 221 -15.22 9.17 11.92
N LEU A 222 -14.68 9.59 10.76
CA LEU A 222 -15.37 9.55 9.46
C LEU A 222 -15.72 8.12 9.03
N HIS A 223 -14.81 7.18 9.27
CA HIS A 223 -14.96 5.77 8.87
C HIS A 223 -15.58 4.87 9.94
N GLY A 224 -15.85 5.39 11.14
CA GLY A 224 -16.50 4.63 12.21
C GLY A 224 -15.56 3.65 12.92
N LEU A 225 -14.28 3.97 13.03
CA LEU A 225 -13.20 3.10 13.54
C LEU A 225 -12.99 3.33 15.05
N LEU A 226 -13.86 2.74 15.89
CA LEU A 226 -13.86 2.96 17.33
C LEU A 226 -12.53 2.60 18.01
N ARG A 227 -11.97 1.42 17.69
CA ARG A 227 -10.72 0.95 18.31
C ARG A 227 -9.52 1.80 17.89
N VAL A 228 -9.52 2.28 16.63
CA VAL A 228 -8.52 3.22 16.13
C VAL A 228 -8.61 4.55 16.85
N VAL A 229 -9.83 5.11 17.06
CA VAL A 229 -10.03 6.34 17.85
C VAL A 229 -9.47 6.17 19.26
N GLN A 230 -9.84 5.08 19.94
CA GLN A 230 -9.33 4.78 21.30
C GLN A 230 -7.81 4.68 21.32
N ARG A 231 -7.21 4.06 20.32
CA ARG A 231 -5.76 3.92 20.24
C ARG A 231 -5.05 5.25 19.98
N LEU A 232 -5.59 6.08 19.07
CA LEU A 232 -5.07 7.41 18.78
C LEU A 232 -5.14 8.34 20.00
N LEU A 233 -6.27 8.34 20.73
CA LEU A 233 -6.41 9.12 21.96
C LEU A 233 -5.42 8.69 23.04
N ARG A 234 -5.18 7.39 23.22
CA ARG A 234 -4.13 6.87 24.13
C ARG A 234 -2.71 7.24 23.68
N ALA A 235 -2.49 7.44 22.40
CA ALA A 235 -1.22 7.90 21.86
C ALA A 235 -1.02 9.42 21.99
N GLY A 236 -2.06 10.16 22.43
CA GLY A 236 -1.98 11.60 22.64
C GLY A 236 -2.43 12.45 21.45
N ALA A 237 -3.17 11.88 20.51
CA ALA A 237 -3.76 12.67 19.42
C ALA A 237 -4.72 13.73 19.98
N ASP A 238 -4.65 14.95 19.42
CA ASP A 238 -5.46 16.10 19.86
C ASP A 238 -6.95 15.91 19.47
N PRO A 239 -7.87 15.74 20.44
CA PRO A 239 -9.29 15.58 20.16
C PRO A 239 -9.99 16.86 19.69
N ASP A 240 -9.37 18.02 19.90
CA ASP A 240 -9.92 19.34 19.58
C ASP A 240 -9.36 19.90 18.25
N LEU A 241 -8.50 19.14 17.56
CA LEU A 241 -8.00 19.49 16.24
C LEU A 241 -9.18 19.77 15.30
N ARG A 242 -9.06 20.86 14.49
CA ARG A 242 -10.15 21.28 13.61
C ARG A 242 -9.79 21.11 12.14
N ASP A 243 -10.77 20.64 11.37
CA ASP A 243 -10.67 20.53 9.92
C ASP A 243 -10.85 21.89 9.22
N ALA A 244 -10.76 21.92 7.91
CA ALA A 244 -10.91 23.15 7.09
C ALA A 244 -12.31 23.78 7.20
N LEU A 245 -13.32 23.06 7.67
CA LEU A 245 -14.67 23.55 7.97
C LEU A 245 -14.87 23.84 9.47
N ASN A 246 -13.78 23.94 10.22
CA ASN A 246 -13.78 24.23 11.67
C ASN A 246 -14.51 23.16 12.53
N ARG A 247 -14.56 21.90 12.05
CA ARG A 247 -15.21 20.78 12.75
C ARG A 247 -14.16 19.94 13.50
N THR A 248 -14.55 19.45 14.66
CA THR A 248 -13.77 18.49 15.44
C THR A 248 -14.06 17.03 15.01
N PRO A 249 -13.19 16.05 15.35
CA PRO A 249 -13.46 14.64 15.13
C PRO A 249 -14.78 14.18 15.77
N ARG A 250 -15.12 14.71 16.96
CA ARG A 250 -16.39 14.44 17.64
C ARG A 250 -17.60 14.87 16.81
N GLU A 251 -17.55 16.09 16.24
CA GLU A 251 -18.65 16.60 15.40
C GLU A 251 -18.83 15.74 14.14
N ILE A 252 -17.74 15.25 13.55
CA ILE A 252 -17.79 14.31 12.44
C ILE A 252 -18.46 12.99 12.85
N ALA A 253 -18.08 12.41 14.01
CA ALA A 253 -18.71 11.21 14.53
C ALA A 253 -20.23 11.37 14.73
N VAL A 254 -20.66 12.52 15.31
CA VAL A 254 -22.08 12.85 15.48
C VAL A 254 -22.79 12.94 14.14
N MET A 255 -22.22 13.66 13.16
CA MET A 255 -22.79 13.81 11.81
C MET A 255 -22.93 12.47 11.09
N ARG A 256 -22.05 11.53 11.37
CA ARG A 256 -22.06 10.16 10.81
C ARG A 256 -22.96 9.21 11.59
N GLY A 257 -23.47 9.61 12.75
CA GLY A 257 -24.31 8.78 13.64
C GLY A 257 -23.53 7.78 14.49
N PHE A 258 -22.21 7.93 14.61
CA PHE A 258 -21.36 7.05 15.43
C PHE A 258 -21.33 7.53 16.89
N VAL A 259 -22.41 7.22 17.64
CA VAL A 259 -22.63 7.70 19.01
C VAL A 259 -21.53 7.22 19.96
N ASP A 260 -21.10 5.95 19.83
CA ASP A 260 -20.06 5.37 20.68
C ASP A 260 -18.73 6.09 20.47
N ILE A 261 -18.38 6.40 19.22
CA ILE A 261 -17.17 7.18 18.90
C ILE A 261 -17.28 8.60 19.44
N ALA A 262 -18.44 9.25 19.28
CA ALA A 262 -18.64 10.60 19.81
C ALA A 262 -18.52 10.65 21.34
N ALA A 263 -18.84 9.56 22.04
CA ALA A 263 -18.70 9.45 23.49
C ALA A 263 -17.23 9.37 23.95
N GLU A 264 -16.34 8.81 23.15
CA GLU A 264 -14.89 8.75 23.46
C GLU A 264 -14.23 10.14 23.57
N PHE A 265 -14.78 11.13 22.88
CA PHE A 265 -14.32 12.52 22.91
C PHE A 265 -14.96 13.34 24.04
N ALA A 266 -15.90 12.77 24.82
CA ALA A 266 -16.49 13.47 25.94
C ALA A 266 -15.45 13.58 27.08
N PRO A 267 -15.40 14.71 27.82
CA PRO A 267 -14.60 14.76 29.02
C PRO A 267 -15.06 13.64 29.96
N PRO A 268 -14.15 12.97 30.70
CA PRO A 268 -14.55 11.94 31.66
C PRO A 268 -15.65 12.54 32.55
N ALA A 269 -16.78 11.82 32.67
CA ALA A 269 -17.88 12.26 33.52
C ALA A 269 -17.28 12.66 34.86
N PRO A 270 -17.62 13.85 35.42
CA PRO A 270 -17.10 14.28 36.70
C PRO A 270 -17.32 13.13 37.66
N GLY A 271 -16.23 12.51 38.10
CA GLY A 271 -16.31 11.30 38.91
C GLY A 271 -17.34 11.52 40.00
N ASN A 272 -18.22 10.57 40.20
CA ASN A 272 -19.15 10.50 41.35
C ASN A 272 -18.33 10.41 42.65
N GLY A 273 -17.54 11.41 42.90
CA GLY A 273 -16.54 11.50 43.97
C GLY A 273 -16.97 12.42 45.11
N VAL A 274 -18.25 12.60 45.31
CA VAL A 274 -18.73 12.95 46.65
C VAL A 274 -20.10 12.26 46.85
N SER A 275 -20.01 11.08 47.44
CA SER A 275 -21.24 10.45 47.96
C SER A 275 -21.93 11.48 48.84
N MET A 276 -23.18 11.85 48.48
CA MET A 276 -24.06 12.65 49.37
C MET A 276 -24.12 12.10 50.80
N ALA A 277 -23.81 10.80 50.96
CA ALA A 277 -23.70 10.15 52.27
C ALA A 277 -22.51 10.67 53.11
N ARG A 278 -21.48 11.26 52.52
CA ARG A 278 -20.37 11.87 53.27
C ARG A 278 -20.71 13.30 53.71
N PHE A 279 -21.48 14.03 52.92
CA PHE A 279 -21.93 15.39 53.26
C PHE A 279 -22.96 15.41 54.40
N LEU A 280 -23.69 14.32 54.60
CA LEU A 280 -24.68 14.18 55.66
C LEU A 280 -24.13 13.61 56.98
N ARG A 281 -22.87 13.22 57.04
CA ARG A 281 -22.21 12.71 58.28
C ARG A 281 -21.40 13.78 59.03
N GLU A 282 -21.20 14.95 58.47
CA GLU A 282 -20.42 16.05 59.07
C GLU A 282 -21.31 17.23 59.51
N ARG A 283 -22.61 16.95 59.81
CA ARG A 283 -23.47 17.88 60.53
C ARG A 283 -24.00 17.26 61.80
#